data_6b0c93b54d2957eff2e7732d8c4e1056
#
_entry.id   6b0c93b54d2957eff2e7732d8c4e1056
#
_cell.length_a   1.000
_cell.length_b   1.000
_cell.length_c   1.000
_cell.angle_alpha   90.00
_cell.angle_beta   90.00
_cell.angle_gamma   90.00
#
_symmetry.space_group_name_H-M   'P 1'
#
loop_
_entity.id
_entity.type
_entity.pdbx_description
1 polymer ?
#
loop_
_entity_poly.entity_id
_entity_poly.type
_entity_poly.pdbx_seq_one_letter_code
_entity_poly.pdbx_strand_id
1 'polypeptide(L)'
;MFGPAAASAGPQPELSGTGVTYRHNWGARRGQWVLRLNWSVIQPASRVLVAIGEGIPGGPNAGKFIGAARYTLFNVAPRSNGVDIWVNIDWSADILLYADYLIINP
;
A
#
# COMPACT_ATOMS: atom_id res chain seq x y z
N MET A 1 -21.59 26.64 17.13
CA MET A 1 -21.20 25.44 16.38
C MET A 1 -19.79 25.03 16.78
N PHE A 2 -19.60 23.76 16.97
CA PHE A 2 -18.31 23.23 17.34
C PHE A 2 -17.73 22.47 16.14
N GLY A 3 -16.52 22.82 15.77
CA GLY A 3 -15.76 22.05 14.78
C GLY A 3 -15.18 20.78 15.39
N PRO A 4 -14.50 19.96 14.58
CA PRO A 4 -13.80 18.80 15.11
C PRO A 4 -12.72 19.24 16.12
N ALA A 5 -12.47 18.37 17.09
CA ALA A 5 -11.38 18.59 18.03
C ALA A 5 -10.06 18.62 17.27
N ALA A 6 -9.19 19.54 17.66
CA ALA A 6 -7.82 19.60 17.13
C ALA A 6 -6.90 18.81 18.04
N ALA A 7 -5.98 18.08 17.44
CA ALA A 7 -4.90 17.40 18.15
C ALA A 7 -3.58 17.81 17.55
N SER A 8 -2.58 17.97 18.39
CA SER A 8 -1.23 18.29 17.93
C SER A 8 -0.20 17.46 18.67
N ALA A 9 0.85 17.11 18.00
CA ALA A 9 1.96 16.35 18.55
C ALA A 9 3.26 16.82 17.91
N GLY A 10 4.36 16.69 18.67
CA GLY A 10 5.71 17.00 18.21
C GLY A 10 6.59 15.77 18.31
N PRO A 11 6.38 14.74 17.47
CA PRO A 11 7.19 13.53 17.56
C PRO A 11 8.64 13.78 17.18
N GLN A 12 9.53 12.98 17.74
CA GLN A 12 10.91 12.94 17.28
C GLN A 12 10.99 12.06 16.02
N PRO A 13 11.82 12.42 15.03
CA PRO A 13 12.03 11.56 13.88
C PRO A 13 12.54 10.18 14.28
N GLU A 14 11.98 9.13 13.70
CA GLU A 14 12.33 7.74 13.97
C GLU A 14 13.03 7.08 12.79
N LEU A 15 13.76 7.79 11.99
CA LEU A 15 14.42 7.21 10.82
C LEU A 15 15.80 6.67 11.21
N SER A 16 15.82 5.52 11.86
CA SER A 16 17.05 4.89 12.35
C SER A 16 17.19 3.44 11.88
N GLY A 17 16.72 3.12 10.71
CA GLY A 17 16.79 1.76 10.19
C GLY A 17 17.06 1.75 8.70
N THR A 18 16.98 0.57 8.11
CA THR A 18 17.13 0.37 6.69
C THR A 18 15.75 0.39 6.04
N GLY A 19 15.57 1.24 5.04
CA GLY A 19 14.38 1.27 4.20
C GLY A 19 14.59 0.49 2.93
N VAL A 20 13.61 -0.31 2.54
CA VAL A 20 13.57 -1.01 1.26
C VAL A 20 12.23 -0.79 0.60
N THR A 21 12.22 -0.76 -0.74
CA THR A 21 11.00 -0.59 -1.52
C THR A 21 10.82 -1.73 -2.50
N TYR A 22 9.56 -2.02 -2.81
CA TYR A 22 9.20 -3.03 -3.79
C TYR A 22 7.87 -2.67 -4.42
N ARG A 23 7.77 -2.75 -5.73
CA ARG A 23 6.50 -2.64 -6.46
C ARG A 23 6.05 -4.01 -6.91
N HIS A 24 4.83 -4.39 -6.51
CA HIS A 24 4.23 -5.65 -6.91
C HIS A 24 3.11 -5.42 -7.92
N ASN A 25 3.13 -6.21 -8.98
CA ASN A 25 2.01 -6.29 -9.93
C ASN A 25 1.04 -7.38 -9.43
N TRP A 26 -0.10 -6.96 -8.89
CA TRP A 26 -1.14 -7.87 -8.41
C TRP A 26 -2.05 -8.39 -9.53
N GLY A 27 -1.80 -8.00 -10.77
CA GLY A 27 -2.60 -8.39 -11.91
C GLY A 27 -3.86 -7.55 -12.07
N ALA A 28 -4.69 -7.94 -13.00
CA ALA A 28 -5.96 -7.27 -13.27
C ALA A 28 -7.02 -7.78 -12.29
N ARG A 29 -7.67 -6.84 -11.60
CA ARG A 29 -8.66 -7.13 -10.56
C ARG A 29 -9.72 -6.04 -10.51
N ARG A 30 -10.84 -6.37 -9.90
CA ARG A 30 -11.89 -5.42 -9.54
C ARG A 30 -12.52 -5.82 -8.22
N GLY A 31 -13.17 -4.87 -7.56
CA GLY A 31 -13.81 -5.11 -6.27
C GLY A 31 -12.83 -5.18 -5.11
N GLN A 32 -13.28 -5.81 -4.02
CA GLN A 32 -12.51 -5.86 -2.79
C GLN A 32 -11.63 -7.10 -2.73
N TRP A 33 -10.41 -6.91 -2.26
CA TRP A 33 -9.42 -7.97 -2.09
C TRP A 33 -8.61 -7.75 -0.82
N VAL A 34 -8.29 -8.85 -0.15
CA VAL A 34 -7.19 -8.89 0.81
C VAL A 34 -6.01 -9.54 0.09
N LEU A 35 -4.92 -8.80 -0.05
CA LEU A 35 -3.75 -9.22 -0.81
C LEU A 35 -2.59 -9.48 0.14
N ARG A 36 -2.06 -10.67 0.11
CA ARG A 36 -1.05 -11.14 1.05
C ARG A 36 0.31 -11.16 0.36
N LEU A 37 1.17 -10.22 0.73
CA LEU A 37 2.56 -10.22 0.29
C LEU A 37 3.42 -10.97 1.30
N ASN A 38 4.10 -12.02 0.84
CA ASN A 38 5.05 -12.77 1.66
C ASN A 38 6.45 -12.26 1.38
N TRP A 39 7.07 -11.70 2.42
CA TRP A 39 8.41 -11.13 2.30
C TRP A 39 9.09 -11.16 3.66
N SER A 40 10.18 -11.91 3.77
CA SER A 40 10.83 -12.19 5.07
C SER A 40 11.44 -10.95 5.74
N VAL A 41 11.63 -9.87 5.01
CA VAL A 41 12.13 -8.61 5.59
C VAL A 41 11.10 -7.94 6.49
N ILE A 42 9.82 -8.32 6.40
CA ILE A 42 8.73 -7.70 7.14
C ILE A 42 8.47 -8.48 8.41
N GLN A 43 8.35 -7.75 9.52
CA GLN A 43 8.01 -8.28 10.83
C GLN A 43 6.86 -7.45 11.43
N PRO A 44 6.20 -7.92 12.50
CA PRO A 44 5.09 -7.17 13.10
C PRO A 44 5.45 -5.74 13.52
N ALA A 45 6.70 -5.49 13.91
CA ALA A 45 7.17 -4.16 14.29
C ALA A 45 7.59 -3.29 13.10
N SER A 46 7.63 -3.83 11.89
CA SER A 46 7.98 -3.07 10.70
C SER A 46 6.99 -1.93 10.45
N ARG A 47 7.51 -0.79 10.00
CA ARG A 47 6.68 0.28 9.45
C ARG A 47 6.52 0.01 7.97
N VAL A 48 5.28 -0.22 7.52
CA VAL A 48 4.98 -0.52 6.12
C VAL A 48 4.05 0.54 5.59
N LEU A 49 4.55 1.30 4.61
CA LEU A 49 3.75 2.27 3.88
C LEU A 49 3.43 1.68 2.51
N VAL A 50 2.19 1.86 2.08
CA VAL A 50 1.71 1.28 0.83
C VAL A 50 1.01 2.35 0.01
N ALA A 51 1.33 2.40 -1.28
CA ALA A 51 0.62 3.22 -2.25
C ALA A 51 0.14 2.33 -3.39
N ILE A 52 -1.17 2.30 -3.60
CA ILE A 52 -1.77 1.52 -4.69
C ILE A 52 -2.20 2.44 -5.84
N GLY A 53 -2.32 1.86 -7.02
CA GLY A 53 -2.81 2.59 -8.19
C GLY A 53 -2.94 1.72 -9.41
N GLU A 54 -3.54 2.30 -10.44
CA GLU A 54 -3.72 1.62 -11.71
C GLU A 54 -2.38 1.51 -12.44
N GLY A 55 -2.03 0.28 -12.83
CA GLY A 55 -0.76 0.00 -13.51
C GLY A 55 -0.86 0.24 -15.02
N ILE A 56 0.23 0.74 -15.59
CA ILE A 56 0.42 0.78 -17.03
C ILE A 56 0.87 -0.62 -17.47
N PRO A 57 0.27 -1.22 -18.51
CA PRO A 57 0.73 -2.51 -19.02
C PRO A 57 2.20 -2.47 -19.46
N GLY A 58 2.93 -3.54 -19.24
CA GLY A 58 4.36 -3.63 -19.58
C GLY A 58 5.26 -3.98 -18.40
N GLY A 59 4.68 -4.33 -17.25
CA GLY A 59 5.39 -4.70 -16.04
C GLY A 59 5.51 -3.55 -15.04
N PRO A 60 6.03 -3.83 -13.83
CA PRO A 60 6.05 -2.84 -12.75
C PRO A 60 6.77 -1.53 -13.08
N ASN A 61 7.83 -1.60 -13.90
CA ASN A 61 8.59 -0.40 -14.27
C ASN A 61 7.90 0.49 -15.31
N ALA A 62 6.80 0.05 -15.90
CA ALA A 62 6.02 0.88 -16.81
C ALA A 62 5.32 2.05 -16.12
N GLY A 63 5.09 1.93 -14.79
CA GLY A 63 4.55 3.00 -13.99
C GLY A 63 3.07 2.87 -13.70
N LYS A 64 2.54 3.89 -13.05
CA LYS A 64 1.12 4.02 -12.70
C LYS A 64 0.55 5.29 -13.32
N PHE A 65 -0.78 5.33 -13.45
CA PHE A 65 -1.47 6.51 -13.95
C PHE A 65 -2.79 6.73 -13.21
N ILE A 66 -3.33 7.93 -13.31
CA ILE A 66 -4.65 8.26 -12.77
C ILE A 66 -5.65 8.14 -13.91
N GLY A 67 -6.45 7.06 -13.86
CA GLY A 67 -7.58 6.84 -14.74
C GLY A 67 -8.89 7.28 -14.09
N ALA A 68 -10.00 6.72 -14.57
CA ALA A 68 -11.32 7.02 -14.02
C ALA A 68 -11.68 6.16 -12.80
N ALA A 69 -11.02 5.03 -12.61
CA ALA A 69 -11.31 4.12 -11.52
C ALA A 69 -10.78 4.65 -10.18
N ARG A 70 -11.52 4.36 -9.11
CA ARG A 70 -11.09 4.67 -7.74
C ARG A 70 -10.40 3.45 -7.14
N TYR A 71 -9.17 3.67 -6.67
CA TYR A 71 -8.40 2.68 -5.93
C TYR A 71 -8.36 3.10 -4.47
N THR A 72 -8.91 2.27 -3.59
CA THR A 72 -8.97 2.56 -2.15
C THR A 72 -8.16 1.53 -1.39
N LEU A 73 -7.27 2.01 -0.52
CA LEU A 73 -6.55 1.20 0.45
C LEU A 73 -7.23 1.39 1.80
N PHE A 74 -7.84 0.32 2.33
CA PHE A 74 -8.57 0.37 3.60
C PHE A 74 -7.69 0.09 4.80
N ASN A 75 -6.74 -0.85 4.67
CA ASN A 75 -5.92 -1.26 5.79
C ASN A 75 -4.61 -1.90 5.32
N VAL A 76 -3.58 -1.77 6.17
CA VAL A 76 -2.26 -2.37 6.00
C VAL A 76 -1.88 -3.05 7.30
N ALA A 77 -1.65 -4.35 7.26
CA ALA A 77 -1.36 -5.15 8.44
C ALA A 77 -0.05 -5.93 8.29
N PRO A 78 1.07 -5.39 8.79
CA PRO A 78 2.33 -6.14 8.86
C PRO A 78 2.20 -7.33 9.79
N ARG A 79 2.86 -8.41 9.42
CA ARG A 79 2.94 -9.66 10.19
C ARG A 79 4.33 -10.27 10.07
N SER A 80 4.56 -11.36 10.76
CA SER A 80 5.79 -12.12 10.54
C SER A 80 5.87 -12.59 9.09
N ASN A 81 6.95 -12.20 8.41
CA ASN A 81 7.27 -12.57 7.04
C ASN A 81 6.27 -12.08 6.00
N GLY A 82 5.64 -10.94 6.24
CA GLY A 82 4.78 -10.37 5.23
C GLY A 82 3.88 -9.25 5.68
N VAL A 83 3.05 -8.79 4.75
CA VAL A 83 2.06 -7.76 4.97
C VAL A 83 0.80 -8.08 4.19
N ASP A 84 -0.34 -7.89 4.83
CA ASP A 84 -1.64 -8.00 4.19
C ASP A 84 -2.19 -6.61 3.96
N ILE A 85 -2.76 -6.38 2.79
CA ILE A 85 -3.45 -5.13 2.48
C ILE A 85 -4.89 -5.43 2.06
N TRP A 86 -5.81 -4.57 2.48
CA TRP A 86 -7.21 -4.63 2.09
C TRP A 86 -7.51 -3.46 1.17
N VAL A 87 -7.95 -3.76 -0.04
CA VAL A 87 -8.13 -2.78 -1.12
C VAL A 87 -9.50 -2.92 -1.76
N ASN A 88 -9.93 -1.87 -2.43
CA ASN A 88 -11.06 -1.90 -3.36
C ASN A 88 -10.70 -1.20 -4.66
N ILE A 89 -11.03 -1.84 -5.75
CA ILE A 89 -10.94 -1.25 -7.10
C ILE A 89 -12.37 -1.05 -7.59
N ASP A 90 -12.80 0.20 -7.62
CA ASP A 90 -14.15 0.57 -8.03
C ASP A 90 -14.21 0.76 -9.54
N TRP A 91 -14.41 -0.36 -10.22
CA TRP A 91 -14.52 -0.39 -11.68
C TRP A 91 -15.37 -1.58 -12.13
N SER A 92 -15.94 -1.48 -13.33
CA SER A 92 -16.84 -2.50 -13.89
C SER A 92 -16.09 -3.65 -14.58
N ALA A 93 -14.79 -3.54 -14.76
CA ALA A 93 -13.95 -4.54 -15.41
C ALA A 93 -12.66 -4.71 -14.61
N ASP A 94 -11.94 -5.82 -14.88
CA ASP A 94 -10.64 -6.05 -14.26
C ASP A 94 -9.60 -5.11 -14.85
N ILE A 95 -8.90 -4.38 -13.99
CA ILE A 95 -7.84 -3.45 -14.37
C ILE A 95 -6.62 -3.66 -13.48
N LEU A 96 -5.44 -3.30 -13.99
CA LEU A 96 -4.17 -3.59 -13.31
C LEU A 96 -4.07 -2.86 -11.98
N LEU A 97 -3.63 -3.60 -10.98
CA LEU A 97 -3.29 -3.06 -9.67
C LEU A 97 -1.79 -3.21 -9.43
N TYR A 98 -1.09 -2.10 -9.29
CA TYR A 98 0.27 -2.06 -8.77
C TYR A 98 0.25 -1.52 -7.35
N ALA A 99 1.00 -2.17 -6.47
CA ALA A 99 1.19 -1.72 -5.10
C ALA A 99 2.66 -1.49 -4.83
N ASP A 100 2.97 -0.30 -4.33
CA ASP A 100 4.31 0.06 -3.87
C ASP A 100 4.38 -0.14 -2.36
N TYR A 101 5.43 -0.81 -1.91
CA TYR A 101 5.69 -1.06 -0.50
C TYR A 101 6.98 -0.37 -0.10
N LEU A 102 6.93 0.39 0.98
CA LEU A 102 8.10 0.92 1.66
C LEU A 102 8.17 0.28 3.04
N ILE A 103 9.23 -0.48 3.30
CA ILE A 103 9.42 -1.20 4.55
C ILE A 103 10.55 -0.54 5.32
N ILE A 104 10.25 -0.11 6.54
CA ILE A 104 11.23 0.45 7.46
C ILE A 104 11.25 -0.41 8.72
N ASN A 105 12.39 -1.01 9.00
CA ASN A 105 12.62 -1.78 10.22
C ASN A 105 13.38 -0.91 11.21
N PRO A 106 12.77 -0.64 12.37
CA PRO A 106 13.42 0.15 13.42
C PRO A 106 14.61 -0.58 14.06
#